data_e067795ac039a8b975c1ec3ca916d6e7
#
_entry.id   e067795ac039a8b975c1ec3ca916d6e7
#
_cell.length_a   1.000
_cell.length_b   1.000
_cell.length_c   1.000
_cell.angle_alpha   90.00
_cell.angle_beta   90.00
_cell.angle_gamma   90.00
#
_symmetry.space_group_name_H-M   'P 1'
#
loop_
_entity.id
_entity.type
_entity.pdbx_description
1 polymer ?
#
loop_
_entity_poly.entity_id
_entity_poly.type
_entity_poly.pdbx_seq_one_letter_code
_entity_poly.pdbx_strand_id
1 'polypeptide(L)'
;MIPDPPRKLSAGAFWSALWDRPRALIFGAWFTIFPIIFLIPFSIAMAAMIPHAPNRTKILAEGVETNAEVTKIETVHNEEINGVNPRKISFRYEINGRTNLASMETLSVEETADWKPGQQIVVRYLGDAATIPSLEPVDFPWILFLLMPLFFGIFGAPFLIYCIIRARNKLKVMKFGIVKKARLLSLAPVTSFGISWFFKTRFEANYVFQNEKSSEVYGSSLTADLVLLNEKKKGDEIEILVLPNQEMKSLILDVPTLKRIQSVV
;
A
#
# COMPACT_ATOMS: atom_id res chain seq x y z
N MET A 1 -25.24 -34.87 -3.43
CA MET A 1 -26.41 -33.96 -3.32
C MET A 1 -25.95 -32.70 -2.62
N ILE A 2 -26.37 -31.54 -3.08
CA ILE A 2 -25.94 -30.27 -2.46
C ILE A 2 -26.93 -29.96 -1.34
N PRO A 3 -26.45 -29.62 -0.13
CA PRO A 3 -27.34 -29.28 0.99
C PRO A 3 -28.11 -27.99 0.72
N ASP A 4 -29.28 -27.88 1.33
CA ASP A 4 -30.12 -26.69 1.26
C ASP A 4 -29.46 -25.48 1.97
N PRO A 5 -29.71 -24.24 1.53
CA PRO A 5 -29.22 -23.07 2.22
C PRO A 5 -29.91 -22.88 3.60
N PRO A 6 -29.19 -22.32 4.60
CA PRO A 6 -27.81 -21.83 4.55
C PRO A 6 -26.75 -22.95 4.67
N ARG A 7 -25.84 -23.02 3.72
CA ARG A 7 -24.78 -24.04 3.69
C ARG A 7 -23.61 -23.70 4.60
N LYS A 8 -23.00 -24.74 5.20
CA LYS A 8 -21.72 -24.60 5.88
C LYS A 8 -20.61 -24.51 4.83
N LEU A 9 -19.70 -23.57 5.03
CA LEU A 9 -18.55 -23.39 4.15
C LEU A 9 -17.28 -23.93 4.83
N SER A 10 -16.35 -24.44 4.06
CA SER A 10 -15.04 -24.85 4.58
C SER A 10 -14.28 -23.67 5.15
N ALA A 11 -13.43 -23.90 6.17
CA ALA A 11 -12.62 -22.87 6.80
C ALA A 11 -11.73 -22.09 5.82
N GLY A 12 -11.26 -22.76 4.75
CA GLY A 12 -10.45 -22.15 3.71
C GLY A 12 -11.23 -21.46 2.58
N ALA A 13 -12.58 -21.51 2.61
CA ALA A 13 -13.42 -21.00 1.51
C ALA A 13 -13.15 -19.51 1.19
N PHE A 14 -12.97 -18.68 2.22
CA PHE A 14 -12.66 -17.26 2.06
C PHE A 14 -11.32 -17.05 1.34
N TRP A 15 -10.27 -17.67 1.86
CA TRP A 15 -8.93 -17.57 1.26
C TRP A 15 -8.92 -18.08 -0.18
N SER A 16 -9.56 -19.22 -0.42
CA SER A 16 -9.69 -19.76 -1.78
C SER A 16 -10.46 -18.83 -2.72
N ALA A 17 -11.53 -18.18 -2.25
CA ALA A 17 -12.26 -17.19 -3.03
C ALA A 17 -11.46 -15.89 -3.28
N LEU A 18 -10.64 -15.48 -2.32
CA LEU A 18 -9.75 -14.32 -2.44
C LEU A 18 -8.72 -14.54 -3.55
N TRP A 19 -8.17 -15.77 -3.65
CA TRP A 19 -7.22 -16.17 -4.69
C TRP A 19 -7.83 -16.38 -6.08
N ASP A 20 -9.10 -16.13 -6.28
CA ASP A 20 -9.73 -16.23 -7.61
C ASP A 20 -9.15 -15.23 -8.62
N ARG A 21 -8.61 -14.11 -8.15
CA ARG A 21 -7.90 -13.14 -8.98
C ARG A 21 -6.52 -12.81 -8.39
N PRO A 22 -5.57 -13.75 -8.48
CA PRO A 22 -4.29 -13.66 -7.78
C PRO A 22 -3.49 -12.42 -8.15
N ARG A 23 -3.56 -11.94 -9.38
CA ARG A 23 -2.83 -10.74 -9.82
C ARG A 23 -3.34 -9.48 -9.14
N ALA A 24 -4.66 -9.27 -9.13
CA ALA A 24 -5.24 -8.11 -8.47
C ALA A 24 -4.98 -8.17 -6.95
N LEU A 25 -5.02 -9.38 -6.36
CA LEU A 25 -4.72 -9.60 -4.96
C LEU A 25 -3.25 -9.29 -4.65
N ILE A 26 -2.31 -9.84 -5.43
CA ILE A 26 -0.87 -9.64 -5.23
C ILE A 26 -0.52 -8.17 -5.43
N PHE A 27 -1.02 -7.55 -6.51
CA PHE A 27 -0.81 -6.13 -6.75
C PHE A 27 -1.35 -5.28 -5.59
N GLY A 28 -2.61 -5.50 -5.20
CA GLY A 28 -3.22 -4.78 -4.09
C GLY A 28 -2.49 -4.99 -2.76
N ALA A 29 -2.10 -6.22 -2.45
CA ALA A 29 -1.35 -6.55 -1.23
C ALA A 29 0.04 -5.92 -1.26
N TRP A 30 0.77 -6.01 -2.36
CA TRP A 30 2.10 -5.45 -2.50
C TRP A 30 2.08 -3.93 -2.30
N PHE A 31 1.22 -3.22 -3.02
CA PHE A 31 1.15 -1.77 -2.95
C PHE A 31 0.48 -1.23 -1.67
N THR A 32 -0.22 -2.07 -0.90
CA THR A 32 -0.85 -1.64 0.36
C THR A 32 -0.05 -2.11 1.57
N ILE A 33 0.28 -3.41 1.63
CA ILE A 33 0.88 -4.03 2.83
C ILE A 33 2.38 -3.73 2.91
N PHE A 34 3.09 -3.83 1.79
CA PHE A 34 4.53 -3.57 1.76
C PHE A 34 4.90 -2.16 2.27
N PRO A 35 4.24 -1.07 1.83
CA PRO A 35 4.52 0.25 2.38
C PRO A 35 4.25 0.35 3.89
N ILE A 36 3.20 -0.29 4.39
CA ILE A 36 2.88 -0.28 5.83
C ILE A 36 3.97 -0.98 6.64
N ILE A 37 4.42 -2.15 6.18
CA ILE A 37 5.40 -2.96 6.91
C ILE A 37 6.82 -2.39 6.82
N PHE A 38 7.21 -1.83 5.68
CA PHE A 38 8.59 -1.42 5.43
C PHE A 38 8.79 0.10 5.44
N LEU A 39 7.95 0.85 4.73
CA LEU A 39 8.18 2.30 4.60
C LEU A 39 7.85 3.07 5.88
N ILE A 40 6.80 2.70 6.61
CA ILE A 40 6.45 3.38 7.88
C ILE A 40 7.54 3.14 8.94
N PRO A 41 7.95 1.88 9.25
CA PRO A 41 9.05 1.65 10.18
C PRO A 41 10.36 2.29 9.73
N PHE A 42 10.67 2.25 8.44
CA PHE A 42 11.85 2.92 7.88
C PHE A 42 11.80 4.43 8.11
N SER A 43 10.66 5.07 7.84
CA SER A 43 10.48 6.52 8.08
C SER A 43 10.63 6.89 9.56
N ILE A 44 10.10 6.06 10.46
CA ILE A 44 10.25 6.25 11.91
C ILE A 44 11.70 6.08 12.33
N ALA A 45 12.40 5.05 11.84
CA ALA A 45 13.81 4.82 12.14
C ALA A 45 14.69 5.96 11.63
N MET A 46 14.45 6.43 10.41
CA MET A 46 15.14 7.59 9.85
C MET A 46 14.88 8.86 10.69
N ALA A 47 13.63 9.09 11.08
CA ALA A 47 13.27 10.21 11.95
C ALA A 47 13.99 10.16 13.31
N ALA A 48 14.20 8.97 13.86
CA ALA A 48 14.91 8.78 15.11
C ALA A 48 16.43 8.91 14.97
N MET A 49 16.98 8.57 13.79
CA MET A 49 18.42 8.63 13.51
C MET A 49 18.92 10.04 13.18
N ILE A 50 18.07 10.85 12.55
CA ILE A 50 18.47 12.23 12.25
C ILE A 50 18.40 13.00 13.57
N PRO A 51 19.53 13.63 13.96
CA PRO A 51 19.51 14.51 15.12
C PRO A 51 18.36 15.50 14.94
N HIS A 52 17.51 15.59 15.93
CA HIS A 52 16.38 16.52 15.90
C HIS A 52 16.96 17.90 15.67
N ALA A 53 16.92 18.36 14.43
CA ALA A 53 17.28 19.73 14.14
C ALA A 53 16.42 20.59 15.08
N PRO A 54 17.03 21.42 15.92
CA PRO A 54 16.28 22.22 16.87
C PRO A 54 15.24 23.01 16.09
N ASN A 55 14.03 23.12 16.60
CA ASN A 55 12.97 23.86 15.94
C ASN A 55 13.42 25.30 15.70
N ARG A 56 14.06 25.54 14.56
CA ARG A 56 14.68 26.83 14.20
C ARG A 56 13.69 27.97 14.33
N THR A 57 12.47 27.76 13.88
CA THR A 57 11.41 28.78 13.96
C THR A 57 11.19 29.21 15.41
N LYS A 58 11.18 28.27 16.34
CA LYS A 58 11.03 28.55 17.77
C LYS A 58 12.26 29.25 18.34
N ILE A 59 13.47 28.80 17.96
CA ILE A 59 14.72 29.43 18.40
C ILE A 59 14.81 30.85 17.87
N LEU A 60 14.42 31.11 16.62
CA LEU A 60 14.44 32.47 16.06
C LEU A 60 13.39 33.38 16.71
N ALA A 61 12.25 32.85 17.15
CA ALA A 61 11.21 33.64 17.78
C ALA A 61 11.47 33.91 19.28
N GLU A 62 11.89 32.89 20.03
CA GLU A 62 11.98 32.93 21.49
C GLU A 62 13.41 32.86 22.02
N GLY A 63 14.40 32.56 21.16
CA GLY A 63 15.80 32.37 21.56
C GLY A 63 16.52 33.66 21.91
N VAL A 64 17.52 33.52 22.72
CA VAL A 64 18.41 34.60 23.16
C VAL A 64 19.64 34.68 22.23
N GLU A 65 20.00 35.89 21.83
CA GLU A 65 21.22 36.13 21.05
C GLU A 65 22.49 36.08 21.92
N THR A 66 23.53 35.46 21.40
CA THR A 66 24.85 35.44 22.02
C THR A 66 25.93 35.36 20.93
N ASN A 67 27.15 35.75 21.32
CA ASN A 67 28.30 35.56 20.46
C ASN A 67 28.81 34.12 20.57
N ALA A 68 29.18 33.58 19.42
CA ALA A 68 29.79 32.26 19.30
C ALA A 68 31.06 32.32 18.47
N GLU A 69 31.94 31.38 18.67
CA GLU A 69 33.18 31.25 17.90
C GLU A 69 33.10 30.02 17.04
N VAL A 70 33.33 30.15 15.75
CA VAL A 70 33.44 29.05 14.80
C VAL A 70 34.61 28.16 15.16
N THR A 71 34.38 26.89 15.42
CA THR A 71 35.42 25.93 15.77
C THR A 71 35.89 25.11 14.58
N LYS A 72 34.97 24.79 13.66
CA LYS A 72 35.25 23.96 12.48
C LYS A 72 34.27 24.24 11.34
N ILE A 73 34.76 24.15 10.12
CA ILE A 73 33.97 24.23 8.90
C ILE A 73 34.35 23.07 8.02
N GLU A 74 33.37 22.28 7.59
CA GLU A 74 33.56 21.10 6.76
C GLU A 74 32.57 21.12 5.60
N THR A 75 33.00 20.71 4.41
CA THR A 75 32.12 20.44 3.31
C THR A 75 31.61 19.00 3.39
N VAL A 76 30.32 18.81 3.33
CA VAL A 76 29.69 17.47 3.39
C VAL A 76 29.67 16.89 1.98
N HIS A 77 30.70 16.10 1.63
CA HIS A 77 30.89 15.58 0.27
C HIS A 77 29.96 14.41 -0.10
N ASN A 78 29.36 13.76 0.87
CA ASN A 78 28.44 12.62 0.66
C ASN A 78 26.99 13.06 0.44
N GLU A 79 26.72 14.35 0.45
CA GLU A 79 25.40 14.93 0.21
C GLU A 79 25.53 16.06 -0.82
N GLU A 80 24.66 16.01 -1.83
CA GLU A 80 24.54 17.05 -2.86
C GLU A 80 23.08 17.42 -3.00
N ILE A 81 22.77 18.69 -2.77
CA ILE A 81 21.42 19.23 -2.85
C ILE A 81 21.41 20.31 -3.92
N ASN A 82 20.66 20.09 -4.99
CA ASN A 82 20.58 20.99 -6.15
C ASN A 82 21.98 21.35 -6.75
N GLY A 83 22.90 20.40 -6.77
CA GLY A 83 24.26 20.63 -7.29
C GLY A 83 25.21 21.29 -6.30
N VAL A 84 24.81 21.47 -5.04
CA VAL A 84 25.60 22.12 -4.00
C VAL A 84 25.84 21.16 -2.85
N ASN A 85 27.11 21.01 -2.43
CA ASN A 85 27.46 20.27 -1.23
C ASN A 85 27.27 21.17 0.00
N PRO A 86 26.47 20.74 1.00
CA PRO A 86 26.28 21.52 2.23
C PRO A 86 27.59 21.76 2.99
N ARG A 87 27.62 22.83 3.76
CA ARG A 87 28.67 23.07 4.73
C ARG A 87 28.18 22.82 6.15
N LYS A 88 28.97 22.09 6.92
CA LYS A 88 28.73 21.86 8.34
C LYS A 88 29.63 22.86 9.12
N ILE A 89 28.98 23.74 9.86
CA ILE A 89 29.63 24.74 10.68
C ILE A 89 29.47 24.34 12.15
N SER A 90 30.58 24.06 12.81
CA SER A 90 30.61 23.80 14.25
C SER A 90 31.05 25.07 14.96
N PHE A 91 30.37 25.39 16.05
CA PHE A 91 30.65 26.60 16.83
C PHE A 91 30.50 26.36 18.33
N ARG A 92 31.17 27.17 19.12
CA ARG A 92 31.08 27.19 20.59
C ARG A 92 30.50 28.51 21.06
N TYR A 93 29.69 28.46 22.08
CA TYR A 93 29.07 29.62 22.70
C TYR A 93 28.93 29.41 24.21
N GLU A 94 28.81 30.47 24.96
CA GLU A 94 28.73 30.42 26.41
C GLU A 94 27.30 30.76 26.91
N ILE A 95 26.79 29.94 27.85
CA ILE A 95 25.55 30.17 28.56
C ILE A 95 25.89 30.08 30.07
N ASN A 96 25.66 31.16 30.81
CA ASN A 96 25.85 31.16 32.25
C ASN A 96 27.23 30.62 32.70
N GLY A 97 28.29 30.97 31.97
CA GLY A 97 29.66 30.53 32.23
C GLY A 97 29.96 29.08 31.84
N ARG A 98 29.07 28.42 31.13
CA ARG A 98 29.31 27.08 30.57
C ARG A 98 29.47 27.16 29.07
N THR A 99 30.51 26.51 28.58
CA THR A 99 30.76 26.38 27.14
C THR A 99 29.88 25.27 26.55
N ASN A 100 29.11 25.62 25.54
CA ASN A 100 28.32 24.70 24.77
C ASN A 100 28.87 24.60 23.34
N LEU A 101 28.72 23.41 22.74
CA LEU A 101 29.11 23.15 21.35
C LEU A 101 27.82 22.83 20.56
N ALA A 102 27.70 23.44 19.38
CA ALA A 102 26.66 23.14 18.45
C ALA A 102 27.20 23.04 17.01
N SER A 103 26.42 22.46 16.12
CA SER A 103 26.72 22.45 14.69
C SER A 103 25.45 22.66 13.87
N MET A 104 25.62 23.28 12.72
CA MET A 104 24.54 23.53 11.77
C MET A 104 25.02 23.19 10.35
N GLU A 105 24.22 22.55 9.58
CA GLU A 105 24.43 22.33 8.14
C GLU A 105 23.65 23.37 7.35
N THR A 106 24.31 23.97 6.34
CA THR A 106 23.75 25.06 5.54
C THR A 106 24.07 24.90 4.05
N LEU A 107 23.15 25.36 3.22
CA LEU A 107 23.36 25.53 1.78
C LEU A 107 23.91 26.92 1.40
N SER A 108 23.98 27.85 2.35
CA SER A 108 24.56 29.18 2.15
C SER A 108 26.08 29.12 2.01
N VAL A 109 26.55 28.38 0.97
CA VAL A 109 28.00 28.14 0.76
C VAL A 109 28.75 29.43 0.41
N GLU A 110 28.12 30.31 -0.38
CA GLU A 110 28.73 31.61 -0.77
C GLU A 110 28.90 32.52 0.43
N GLU A 111 27.89 32.63 1.30
CA GLU A 111 27.94 33.47 2.50
C GLU A 111 29.00 33.00 3.52
N THR A 112 29.32 31.72 3.51
CA THR A 112 30.26 31.08 4.41
C THR A 112 31.65 30.86 3.76
N ALA A 113 31.85 31.31 2.51
CA ALA A 113 33.09 31.05 1.75
C ALA A 113 34.35 31.54 2.47
N ASP A 114 34.26 32.73 3.04
CA ASP A 114 35.39 33.41 3.71
C ASP A 114 35.49 33.14 5.22
N TRP A 115 34.56 32.31 5.74
CA TRP A 115 34.57 32.03 7.18
C TRP A 115 35.75 31.13 7.57
N LYS A 116 36.29 31.39 8.77
CA LYS A 116 37.48 30.67 9.30
C LYS A 116 37.25 30.25 10.76
N PRO A 117 37.83 29.12 11.18
CA PRO A 117 37.93 28.83 12.62
C PRO A 117 38.50 30.00 13.42
N GLY A 118 37.90 30.26 14.58
CA GLY A 118 38.19 31.42 15.42
C GLY A 118 37.36 32.67 15.14
N GLN A 119 36.59 32.69 14.05
CA GLN A 119 35.71 33.81 13.70
C GLN A 119 34.55 33.92 14.69
N GLN A 120 34.24 35.15 15.10
CA GLN A 120 33.07 35.45 15.92
C GLN A 120 31.83 35.59 15.04
N ILE A 121 30.76 34.94 15.46
CA ILE A 121 29.46 34.96 14.81
C ILE A 121 28.36 35.18 15.84
N VAL A 122 27.20 35.67 15.39
CA VAL A 122 25.99 35.76 16.22
C VAL A 122 25.16 34.51 16.07
N VAL A 123 24.79 33.93 17.20
CA VAL A 123 23.87 32.75 17.24
C VAL A 123 22.70 33.06 18.14
N ARG A 124 21.58 32.39 17.89
CA ARG A 124 20.43 32.33 18.80
C ARG A 124 20.33 30.96 19.42
N TYR A 125 20.12 30.91 20.73
CA TYR A 125 19.92 29.65 21.45
C TYR A 125 18.63 29.63 22.26
N LEU A 126 18.07 28.42 22.42
CA LEU A 126 16.94 28.14 23.29
C LEU A 126 17.16 26.78 23.97
N GLY A 127 17.37 26.79 25.28
CA GLY A 127 17.89 25.62 25.99
C GLY A 127 19.28 25.23 25.48
N ASP A 128 19.47 23.96 25.13
CA ASP A 128 20.76 23.44 24.61
C ASP A 128 20.89 23.53 23.08
N ALA A 129 19.85 24.04 22.41
CA ALA A 129 19.82 24.14 20.96
C ALA A 129 20.20 25.55 20.51
N ALA A 130 21.02 25.63 19.46
CA ALA A 130 21.42 26.91 18.87
C ALA A 130 21.39 26.88 17.35
N THR A 131 21.17 28.05 16.75
CA THR A 131 21.17 28.24 15.29
C THR A 131 21.86 29.53 14.91
N ILE A 132 22.36 29.60 13.70
CA ILE A 132 22.93 30.82 13.10
C ILE A 132 21.80 31.52 12.34
N PRO A 133 21.30 32.68 12.78
CA PRO A 133 20.15 33.34 12.19
C PRO A 133 20.32 33.71 10.72
N SER A 134 21.53 34.11 10.31
CA SER A 134 21.88 34.57 8.97
C SER A 134 21.92 33.45 7.92
N LEU A 135 22.04 32.20 8.33
CA LEU A 135 22.20 31.07 7.40
C LEU A 135 20.92 30.24 7.28
N GLU A 136 20.63 29.72 6.09
CA GLU A 136 19.56 28.76 5.89
C GLU A 136 20.04 27.35 6.24
N PRO A 137 19.38 26.63 7.14
CA PRO A 137 19.70 25.26 7.45
C PRO A 137 19.33 24.34 6.29
N VAL A 138 20.00 23.21 6.21
CA VAL A 138 19.55 22.09 5.37
C VAL A 138 18.36 21.45 6.05
N ASP A 139 17.16 21.75 5.54
CA ASP A 139 15.94 21.13 6.02
C ASP A 139 15.57 19.94 5.13
N PHE A 140 15.55 18.77 5.71
CA PHE A 140 15.11 17.58 5.00
C PHE A 140 13.57 17.51 4.99
N PRO A 141 12.93 17.41 3.82
CA PRO A 141 11.46 17.40 3.72
C PRO A 141 10.87 16.05 4.17
N TRP A 142 10.80 15.82 5.46
CA TRP A 142 10.26 14.62 6.12
C TRP A 142 8.91 14.17 5.59
N ILE A 143 8.08 15.15 5.23
CA ILE A 143 6.73 14.87 4.75
C ILE A 143 6.74 14.01 3.49
N LEU A 144 7.80 14.07 2.68
CA LEU A 144 7.94 13.25 1.47
C LEU A 144 8.03 11.76 1.81
N PHE A 145 8.70 11.40 2.92
CA PHE A 145 8.76 10.00 3.35
C PHE A 145 7.42 9.48 3.84
N LEU A 146 6.60 10.33 4.46
CA LEU A 146 5.25 9.94 4.89
C LEU A 146 4.26 9.91 3.72
N LEU A 147 4.46 10.74 2.69
CA LEU A 147 3.62 10.73 1.49
C LEU A 147 3.84 9.49 0.63
N MET A 148 5.03 8.89 0.64
CA MET A 148 5.33 7.71 -0.16
C MET A 148 4.46 6.48 0.19
N PRO A 149 4.32 6.05 1.46
CA PRO A 149 3.39 4.98 1.83
C PRO A 149 1.94 5.31 1.46
N LEU A 150 1.53 6.57 1.63
CA LEU A 150 0.19 7.02 1.29
C LEU A 150 -0.07 6.90 -0.23
N PHE A 151 0.89 7.34 -1.04
CA PHE A 151 0.82 7.23 -2.50
C PHE A 151 0.63 5.77 -2.93
N PHE A 152 1.49 4.86 -2.47
CA PHE A 152 1.36 3.44 -2.78
C PHE A 152 0.04 2.85 -2.29
N GLY A 153 -0.41 3.24 -1.09
CA GLY A 153 -1.69 2.81 -0.51
C GLY A 153 -2.90 3.20 -1.37
N ILE A 154 -2.93 4.42 -1.90
CA ILE A 154 -4.00 4.90 -2.79
C ILE A 154 -4.11 4.02 -4.04
N PHE A 155 -2.99 3.57 -4.60
CA PHE A 155 -2.99 2.68 -5.77
C PHE A 155 -3.32 1.23 -5.42
N GLY A 156 -2.85 0.72 -4.30
CA GLY A 156 -3.03 -0.69 -3.91
C GLY A 156 -4.38 -1.00 -3.28
N ALA A 157 -4.86 -0.13 -2.39
CA ALA A 157 -6.06 -0.37 -1.60
C ALA A 157 -7.33 -0.68 -2.43
N PRO A 158 -7.63 0.00 -3.55
CA PRO A 158 -8.80 -0.30 -4.37
C PRO A 158 -8.80 -1.74 -4.89
N PHE A 159 -7.63 -2.25 -5.31
CA PHE A 159 -7.52 -3.65 -5.79
C PHE A 159 -7.74 -4.64 -4.66
N LEU A 160 -7.18 -4.38 -3.49
CA LEU A 160 -7.37 -5.24 -2.32
C LEU A 160 -8.82 -5.25 -1.86
N ILE A 161 -9.44 -4.08 -1.75
CA ILE A 161 -10.86 -3.91 -1.40
C ILE A 161 -11.75 -4.64 -2.41
N TYR A 162 -11.49 -4.46 -3.70
CA TYR A 162 -12.21 -5.16 -4.77
C TYR A 162 -12.13 -6.69 -4.59
N CYS A 163 -10.95 -7.24 -4.34
CA CYS A 163 -10.78 -8.68 -4.11
C CYS A 163 -11.56 -9.16 -2.87
N ILE A 164 -11.54 -8.40 -1.77
CA ILE A 164 -12.26 -8.73 -0.54
C ILE A 164 -13.79 -8.70 -0.77
N ILE A 165 -14.31 -7.65 -1.40
CA ILE A 165 -15.74 -7.52 -1.69
C ILE A 165 -16.21 -8.68 -2.59
N ARG A 166 -15.42 -8.99 -3.62
CA ARG A 166 -15.72 -10.08 -4.54
C ARG A 166 -15.72 -11.44 -3.82
N ALA A 167 -14.72 -11.71 -2.99
CA ALA A 167 -14.66 -12.93 -2.19
C ALA A 167 -15.87 -13.05 -1.26
N ARG A 168 -16.24 -11.97 -0.55
CA ARG A 168 -17.44 -11.95 0.31
C ARG A 168 -18.73 -12.20 -0.47
N ASN A 169 -18.89 -11.59 -1.64
CA ASN A 169 -20.05 -11.81 -2.49
C ASN A 169 -20.13 -13.27 -2.96
N LYS A 170 -19.00 -13.86 -3.36
CA LYS A 170 -18.92 -15.26 -3.74
C LYS A 170 -19.31 -16.19 -2.60
N LEU A 171 -18.84 -15.94 -1.38
CA LEU A 171 -19.23 -16.70 -0.20
C LEU A 171 -20.73 -16.59 0.11
N LYS A 172 -21.33 -15.40 -0.07
CA LYS A 172 -22.78 -15.23 0.09
C LYS A 172 -23.55 -16.11 -0.89
N VAL A 173 -23.13 -16.14 -2.15
CA VAL A 173 -23.76 -17.01 -3.18
C VAL A 173 -23.59 -18.48 -2.80
N MET A 174 -22.41 -18.91 -2.37
CA MET A 174 -22.19 -20.30 -1.94
C MET A 174 -23.05 -20.68 -0.73
N LYS A 175 -23.20 -19.77 0.24
CA LYS A 175 -23.92 -20.02 1.49
C LYS A 175 -25.44 -19.99 1.31
N PHE A 176 -25.96 -19.04 0.54
CA PHE A 176 -27.39 -18.73 0.47
C PHE A 176 -28.00 -18.91 -0.93
N GLY A 177 -27.20 -19.18 -1.94
CA GLY A 177 -27.68 -19.33 -3.31
C GLY A 177 -28.54 -20.57 -3.50
N ILE A 178 -29.56 -20.47 -4.31
CA ILE A 178 -30.37 -21.61 -4.75
C ILE A 178 -29.80 -22.19 -6.04
N VAL A 179 -29.91 -23.48 -6.22
CA VAL A 179 -29.47 -24.15 -7.45
C VAL A 179 -30.48 -23.85 -8.54
N LYS A 180 -30.02 -23.35 -9.68
CA LYS A 180 -30.80 -23.15 -10.91
C LYS A 180 -30.07 -23.78 -12.10
N LYS A 181 -30.80 -24.13 -13.13
CA LYS A 181 -30.27 -24.54 -14.41
C LYS A 181 -30.02 -23.32 -15.28
N ALA A 182 -28.92 -23.32 -15.98
CA ALA A 182 -28.52 -22.27 -16.90
C ALA A 182 -27.98 -22.85 -18.19
N ARG A 183 -28.12 -22.13 -19.29
CA ARG A 183 -27.59 -22.53 -20.59
C ARG A 183 -26.24 -21.84 -20.78
N LEU A 184 -25.20 -22.60 -21.06
CA LEU A 184 -23.85 -22.11 -21.31
C LEU A 184 -23.80 -21.37 -22.67
N LEU A 185 -23.33 -20.12 -22.66
CA LEU A 185 -23.19 -19.29 -23.85
C LEU A 185 -21.80 -19.33 -24.44
N SER A 186 -20.80 -19.25 -23.58
CA SER A 186 -19.38 -19.30 -23.99
C SER A 186 -18.48 -19.70 -22.85
N LEU A 187 -17.36 -20.32 -23.22
CA LEU A 187 -16.21 -20.58 -22.36
C LEU A 187 -14.99 -19.94 -23.03
N ALA A 188 -14.45 -18.90 -22.44
CA ALA A 188 -13.28 -18.21 -22.97
C ALA A 188 -12.12 -18.24 -21.97
N PRO A 189 -10.89 -18.53 -22.43
CA PRO A 189 -9.74 -18.43 -21.55
C PRO A 189 -9.56 -16.98 -21.10
N VAL A 190 -9.36 -16.78 -19.81
CA VAL A 190 -8.98 -15.46 -19.31
C VAL A 190 -7.52 -15.25 -19.66
N THR A 191 -7.29 -14.49 -20.74
CA THR A 191 -5.95 -14.12 -21.21
C THR A 191 -5.25 -13.33 -20.12
N SER A 192 -4.22 -13.92 -19.59
CA SER A 192 -3.44 -13.31 -18.56
C SER A 192 -2.13 -12.82 -19.14
N PHE A 193 -1.97 -11.49 -19.23
CA PHE A 193 -0.68 -10.87 -19.60
C PHE A 193 0.44 -11.36 -18.67
N GLY A 194 1.46 -11.99 -19.23
CA GLY A 194 2.85 -11.96 -18.75
C GLY A 194 3.36 -13.04 -17.79
N ILE A 195 2.59 -13.69 -16.89
CA ILE A 195 3.16 -14.67 -15.93
C ILE A 195 2.27 -15.91 -15.83
N SER A 196 2.07 -16.59 -16.96
CA SER A 196 1.17 -17.75 -17.05
C SER A 196 1.68 -18.99 -16.28
N TRP A 197 2.98 -19.14 -16.07
CA TRP A 197 3.60 -20.31 -15.44
C TRP A 197 3.39 -20.40 -13.92
N PHE A 198 3.08 -19.29 -13.24
CA PHE A 198 2.77 -19.31 -11.81
C PHE A 198 1.28 -19.55 -11.48
N PHE A 199 0.38 -19.35 -12.43
CA PHE A 199 -1.06 -19.38 -12.14
C PHE A 199 -1.77 -20.34 -13.08
N LYS A 200 -2.65 -21.19 -12.51
CA LYS A 200 -3.53 -22.06 -13.30
C LYS A 200 -4.36 -21.23 -14.27
N THR A 201 -4.42 -21.66 -15.52
CA THR A 201 -5.30 -21.08 -16.54
C THR A 201 -6.75 -21.12 -16.03
N ARG A 202 -7.44 -20.00 -16.13
CA ARG A 202 -8.84 -19.87 -15.76
C ARG A 202 -9.64 -19.53 -16.99
N PHE A 203 -10.90 -19.94 -16.96
CA PHE A 203 -11.85 -19.68 -18.02
C PHE A 203 -13.02 -18.88 -17.46
N GLU A 204 -13.51 -17.94 -18.25
CA GLU A 204 -14.73 -17.23 -17.97
C GLU A 204 -15.86 -17.95 -18.69
N ALA A 205 -16.80 -18.46 -17.92
CA ALA A 205 -18.02 -19.07 -18.41
C ALA A 205 -19.14 -18.04 -18.37
N ASN A 206 -19.67 -17.70 -19.51
CA ASN A 206 -20.89 -16.89 -19.66
C ASN A 206 -22.10 -17.77 -19.87
N TYR A 207 -23.17 -17.48 -19.18
CA TYR A 207 -24.37 -18.29 -19.20
C TYR A 207 -25.62 -17.42 -19.07
N VAL A 208 -26.77 -17.99 -19.47
CA VAL A 208 -28.10 -17.37 -19.34
C VAL A 208 -29.03 -18.31 -18.59
N PHE A 209 -29.84 -17.75 -17.71
CA PHE A 209 -30.85 -18.48 -16.95
C PHE A 209 -32.12 -17.63 -16.80
N GLN A 210 -33.23 -18.27 -16.49
CA GLN A 210 -34.49 -17.59 -16.24
C GLN A 210 -34.61 -17.20 -14.77
N ASN A 211 -35.02 -15.97 -14.52
CA ASN A 211 -35.39 -15.51 -13.19
C ASN A 211 -36.79 -15.98 -12.78
N GLU A 212 -37.23 -15.62 -11.58
CA GLU A 212 -38.58 -15.95 -11.10
C GLU A 212 -39.70 -15.32 -11.93
N LYS A 213 -39.38 -14.22 -12.65
CA LYS A 213 -40.31 -13.53 -13.55
C LYS A 213 -40.22 -14.02 -15.00
N SER A 214 -39.59 -15.16 -15.24
CA SER A 214 -39.32 -15.72 -16.57
C SER A 214 -38.54 -14.83 -17.53
N SER A 215 -37.84 -13.82 -17.02
CA SER A 215 -36.95 -12.99 -17.81
C SER A 215 -35.55 -13.63 -17.88
N GLU A 216 -34.87 -13.47 -19.01
CA GLU A 216 -33.50 -13.93 -19.18
C GLU A 216 -32.50 -13.05 -18.38
N VAL A 217 -31.67 -13.70 -17.58
CA VAL A 217 -30.59 -13.05 -16.83
C VAL A 217 -29.26 -13.62 -17.29
N TYR A 218 -28.35 -12.74 -17.64
CA TYR A 218 -27.01 -13.11 -18.07
C TYR A 218 -26.04 -13.07 -16.87
N GLY A 219 -25.28 -14.16 -16.72
CA GLY A 219 -24.28 -14.29 -15.66
C GLY A 219 -22.92 -14.67 -16.21
N SER A 220 -21.88 -14.39 -15.44
CA SER A 220 -20.55 -14.89 -15.72
C SER A 220 -19.85 -15.39 -14.45
N SER A 221 -19.02 -16.41 -14.60
CA SER A 221 -18.26 -17.00 -13.51
C SER A 221 -16.89 -17.48 -13.96
N LEU A 222 -15.88 -17.29 -13.13
CA LEU A 222 -14.56 -17.85 -13.37
C LEU A 222 -14.50 -19.29 -12.88
N THR A 223 -14.06 -20.19 -13.75
CA THR A 223 -13.83 -21.61 -13.43
C THR A 223 -12.41 -22.06 -13.83
N ALA A 224 -11.89 -23.04 -13.12
CA ALA A 224 -10.70 -23.80 -13.48
C ALA A 224 -11.01 -25.30 -13.54
N ASP A 225 -12.29 -25.65 -13.66
CA ASP A 225 -12.75 -27.03 -13.69
C ASP A 225 -12.52 -27.64 -15.09
N LEU A 226 -11.54 -28.52 -15.19
CA LEU A 226 -11.18 -29.20 -16.43
C LEU A 226 -12.31 -30.13 -16.91
N VAL A 227 -13.11 -30.70 -16.02
CA VAL A 227 -14.24 -31.57 -16.37
C VAL A 227 -15.29 -30.75 -17.09
N LEU A 228 -15.68 -29.63 -16.52
CA LEU A 228 -16.64 -28.70 -17.13
C LEU A 228 -16.14 -28.21 -18.50
N LEU A 229 -14.83 -27.93 -18.63
CA LEU A 229 -14.20 -27.44 -19.87
C LEU A 229 -14.20 -28.51 -20.99
N ASN A 230 -14.01 -29.77 -20.64
CA ASN A 230 -13.90 -30.87 -21.60
C ASN A 230 -15.25 -31.44 -21.99
N GLU A 231 -16.20 -31.46 -21.07
CA GLU A 231 -17.49 -32.14 -21.27
C GLU A 231 -18.62 -31.21 -21.74
N LYS A 232 -18.52 -29.89 -21.41
CA LYS A 232 -19.59 -28.94 -21.72
C LYS A 232 -19.24 -28.06 -22.91
N LYS A 233 -20.21 -27.90 -23.82
CA LYS A 233 -20.14 -27.07 -25.02
C LYS A 233 -21.17 -25.93 -24.94
N LYS A 234 -21.00 -24.96 -25.83
CA LYS A 234 -21.98 -23.87 -25.99
C LYS A 234 -23.36 -24.47 -26.25
N GLY A 235 -24.36 -24.04 -25.48
CA GLY A 235 -25.74 -24.51 -25.55
C GLY A 235 -26.10 -25.54 -24.48
N ASP A 236 -25.11 -26.18 -23.87
CA ASP A 236 -25.34 -27.20 -22.85
C ASP A 236 -25.91 -26.62 -21.56
N GLU A 237 -26.66 -27.44 -20.85
CA GLU A 237 -27.18 -27.11 -19.53
C GLU A 237 -26.11 -27.29 -18.46
N ILE A 238 -26.00 -26.31 -17.58
CA ILE A 238 -25.12 -26.29 -16.44
C ILE A 238 -25.87 -25.91 -15.17
N GLU A 239 -25.39 -26.34 -14.02
CA GLU A 239 -25.93 -25.93 -12.74
C GLU A 239 -25.21 -24.69 -12.21
N ILE A 240 -25.98 -23.75 -11.67
CA ILE A 240 -25.47 -22.51 -11.08
C ILE A 240 -26.10 -22.27 -9.71
N LEU A 241 -25.42 -21.54 -8.87
CA LEU A 241 -25.96 -20.97 -7.64
C LEU A 241 -26.39 -19.54 -7.91
N VAL A 242 -27.59 -19.18 -7.57
CA VAL A 242 -28.14 -17.82 -7.73
C VAL A 242 -28.58 -17.31 -6.38
N LEU A 243 -28.16 -16.11 -6.01
CA LEU A 243 -28.56 -15.52 -4.74
C LEU A 243 -30.01 -15.00 -4.83
N PRO A 244 -30.92 -15.45 -3.97
CA PRO A 244 -32.30 -14.93 -3.93
C PRO A 244 -32.26 -13.40 -3.76
N ASN A 245 -33.17 -12.70 -4.42
CA ASN A 245 -33.26 -11.22 -4.41
C ASN A 245 -32.10 -10.45 -5.04
N GLN A 246 -31.03 -11.11 -5.49
CA GLN A 246 -29.89 -10.50 -6.19
C GLN A 246 -29.43 -11.42 -7.33
N GLU A 247 -30.29 -11.68 -8.26
CA GLU A 247 -30.12 -12.69 -9.32
C GLU A 247 -28.89 -12.45 -10.21
N MET A 248 -28.44 -11.19 -10.34
CA MET A 248 -27.18 -10.90 -11.01
C MET A 248 -25.94 -11.48 -10.28
N LYS A 249 -26.10 -11.89 -9.01
CA LYS A 249 -25.04 -12.58 -8.25
C LYS A 249 -25.23 -14.07 -8.37
N SER A 250 -24.59 -14.66 -9.34
CA SER A 250 -24.60 -16.07 -9.62
C SER A 250 -23.20 -16.65 -9.72
N LEU A 251 -23.07 -17.96 -9.55
CA LEU A 251 -21.82 -18.69 -9.56
C LEU A 251 -22.04 -20.07 -10.17
N ILE A 252 -21.16 -20.49 -11.07
CA ILE A 252 -21.15 -21.86 -11.58
C ILE A 252 -20.91 -22.86 -10.44
N LEU A 253 -21.64 -23.96 -10.47
CA LEU A 253 -21.48 -25.06 -9.54
C LEU A 253 -20.49 -26.06 -10.10
N ASP A 254 -19.23 -25.69 -10.04
CA ASP A 254 -18.09 -26.49 -10.47
C ASP A 254 -17.45 -27.28 -9.30
N VAL A 255 -16.55 -28.21 -9.61
CA VAL A 255 -15.86 -29.01 -8.61
C VAL A 255 -15.12 -28.16 -7.56
N PRO A 256 -14.42 -27.06 -7.92
CA PRO A 256 -13.84 -26.15 -6.94
C PRO A 256 -14.88 -25.51 -6.01
N THR A 257 -16.06 -25.14 -6.51
CA THR A 257 -17.14 -24.57 -5.70
C THR A 257 -17.72 -25.62 -4.76
N LEU A 258 -17.95 -26.83 -5.24
CA LEU A 258 -18.44 -27.95 -4.43
C LEU A 258 -17.50 -28.29 -3.27
N LYS A 259 -16.19 -28.29 -3.50
CA LYS A 259 -15.18 -28.51 -2.44
C LYS A 259 -15.18 -27.45 -1.35
N ARG A 260 -15.68 -26.24 -1.63
CA ARG A 260 -15.78 -25.14 -0.64
C ARG A 260 -17.06 -25.21 0.18
N ILE A 261 -18.07 -25.88 -0.34
CA ILE A 261 -19.31 -26.19 0.37
C ILE A 261 -19.09 -27.50 1.10
N GLN A 262 -19.18 -27.49 2.43
CA GLN A 262 -19.12 -28.73 3.20
C GLN A 262 -20.34 -29.58 2.87
N SER A 263 -20.11 -30.74 2.26
CA SER A 263 -21.12 -31.79 2.24
C SER A 263 -21.42 -32.19 3.68
N VAL A 264 -22.69 -32.14 4.07
CA VAL A 264 -23.14 -32.78 5.29
C VAL A 264 -22.97 -34.28 5.04
N VAL A 265 -21.93 -34.89 5.65
CA VAL A 265 -21.79 -36.33 5.74
C VAL A 265 -22.70 -36.80 6.86
#